data_43a08cef1433cc62b84b1e4af636903b
#
_entry.id   43a08cef1433cc62b84b1e4af636903b
#
_cell.length_a   1.000
_cell.length_b   1.000
_cell.length_c   1.000
_cell.angle_alpha   90.00
_cell.angle_beta   90.00
_cell.angle_gamma   90.00
#
_symmetry.space_group_name_H-M   'P 1'
#
loop_
_entity.id
_entity.type
_entity.pdbx_description
1 polymer ?
#
loop_
_entity_poly.entity_id
_entity_poly.type
_entity_poly.pdbx_seq_one_letter_code
_entity_poly.pdbx_strand_id
1 'polypeptide(L)'
;MLLTGLAILGLAALAARANSALYANRISKQHPPVGERVNVNGADVHVLKQGEDGPVVLMIHGASANAREFTWTLAPRLADTHRVLMMDRPGHGHSERLEDAEQLGVQAAQAAGVLEALAPGEKAVIVGHSFGGAVSLRLALDHPDLVAGLVLLAPVSHDWGGGGQAWYNAYASHPVIGPAFTQLVPIVGPSQVRAGVTNVFSPKPAPDGYFEKSGIGLLFRPSNFTANAKDVNALRGELAAQQARYEAIEVSTVVFSGALDTVISPQLHVGRLKHQIDGLELVKLADGGHMPHHAFGDDVAAAIRRLSQPDP
;
A
#
# COMPACT_ATOMS: atom_id res chain seq x y z
N MET A 1 -15.51 -8.87 -45.41
CA MET A 1 -15.30 -7.74 -44.48
C MET A 1 -15.44 -8.15 -43.01
N LEU A 2 -16.50 -8.84 -42.58
CA LEU A 2 -16.67 -9.23 -41.15
C LEU A 2 -15.57 -10.19 -40.67
N LEU A 3 -15.24 -11.24 -41.42
CA LEU A 3 -14.18 -12.20 -41.09
C LEU A 3 -12.80 -11.56 -41.05
N THR A 4 -12.52 -10.61 -41.92
CA THR A 4 -11.25 -9.87 -41.92
C THR A 4 -11.15 -8.96 -40.71
N GLY A 5 -12.24 -8.30 -40.31
CA GLY A 5 -12.29 -7.49 -39.09
C GLY A 5 -12.06 -8.32 -37.81
N LEU A 6 -12.71 -9.48 -37.73
CA LEU A 6 -12.52 -10.40 -36.57
C LEU A 6 -11.08 -10.95 -36.50
N ALA A 7 -10.47 -11.26 -37.65
CA ALA A 7 -9.07 -11.71 -37.68
C ALA A 7 -8.11 -10.62 -37.22
N ILE A 8 -8.31 -9.36 -37.63
CA ILE A 8 -7.48 -8.22 -37.16
C ILE A 8 -7.63 -8.00 -35.65
N LEU A 9 -8.86 -8.06 -35.14
CA LEU A 9 -9.08 -7.93 -33.69
C LEU A 9 -8.42 -9.07 -32.89
N GLY A 10 -8.51 -10.29 -33.41
CA GLY A 10 -7.84 -11.45 -32.81
C GLY A 10 -6.33 -11.30 -32.78
N LEU A 11 -5.71 -10.86 -33.86
CA LEU A 11 -4.27 -10.60 -33.94
C LEU A 11 -3.84 -9.47 -32.99
N ALA A 12 -4.62 -8.39 -32.92
CA ALA A 12 -4.34 -7.29 -31.99
C ALA A 12 -4.42 -7.74 -30.52
N ALA A 13 -5.38 -8.56 -30.15
CA ALA A 13 -5.52 -9.12 -28.82
C ALA A 13 -4.34 -10.06 -28.46
N LEU A 14 -3.90 -10.89 -29.39
CA LEU A 14 -2.72 -11.75 -29.21
C LEU A 14 -1.44 -10.93 -29.05
N ALA A 15 -1.26 -9.88 -29.86
CA ALA A 15 -0.12 -8.98 -29.77
C ALA A 15 -0.09 -8.23 -28.42
N ALA A 16 -1.24 -7.73 -27.94
CA ALA A 16 -1.37 -7.09 -26.63
C ALA A 16 -1.00 -8.05 -25.50
N ARG A 17 -1.49 -9.30 -25.56
CA ARG A 17 -1.18 -10.33 -24.57
C ARG A 17 0.30 -10.71 -24.57
N ALA A 18 0.91 -10.87 -25.74
CA ALA A 18 2.34 -11.16 -25.87
C ALA A 18 3.19 -10.01 -25.30
N ASN A 19 2.88 -8.75 -25.66
CA ASN A 19 3.55 -7.57 -25.10
C ASN A 19 3.42 -7.51 -23.58
N SER A 20 2.24 -7.77 -23.06
CA SER A 20 1.96 -7.78 -21.62
C SER A 20 2.79 -8.86 -20.89
N ALA A 21 2.90 -10.06 -21.44
CA ALA A 21 3.73 -11.12 -20.88
C ALA A 21 5.22 -10.78 -20.92
N LEU A 22 5.69 -10.19 -22.02
CA LEU A 22 7.09 -9.71 -22.14
C LEU A 22 7.39 -8.60 -21.15
N TYR A 23 6.48 -7.64 -20.98
CA TYR A 23 6.62 -6.58 -19.98
C TYR A 23 6.69 -7.16 -18.57
N ALA A 24 5.74 -8.02 -18.21
CA ALA A 24 5.68 -8.63 -16.87
C ALA A 24 6.96 -9.42 -16.55
N ASN A 25 7.47 -10.18 -17.50
CA ASN A 25 8.75 -10.91 -17.35
C ASN A 25 9.93 -9.97 -17.18
N ARG A 26 10.03 -8.92 -18.02
CA ARG A 26 11.11 -7.95 -17.96
C ARG A 26 11.12 -7.22 -16.61
N ILE A 27 9.99 -6.67 -16.19
CA ILE A 27 9.91 -5.88 -14.95
C ILE A 27 10.12 -6.76 -13.71
N SER A 28 9.68 -8.02 -13.72
CA SER A 28 9.93 -8.96 -12.64
C SER A 28 11.41 -9.36 -12.54
N LYS A 29 12.14 -9.41 -13.65
CA LYS A 29 13.59 -9.59 -13.64
C LYS A 29 14.36 -8.37 -13.15
N GLN A 30 13.88 -7.16 -13.43
CA GLN A 30 14.46 -5.91 -12.94
C GLN A 30 14.24 -5.73 -11.42
N HIS A 31 13.11 -6.22 -10.92
CA HIS A 31 12.73 -6.17 -9.52
C HIS A 31 12.38 -7.58 -9.02
N PRO A 32 13.40 -8.45 -8.81
CA PRO A 32 13.15 -9.84 -8.40
C PRO A 32 12.54 -9.91 -6.99
N PRO A 33 11.84 -11.00 -6.65
CA PRO A 33 11.28 -11.22 -5.32
C PRO A 33 12.38 -11.63 -4.33
N VAL A 34 13.19 -10.64 -3.93
CA VAL A 34 14.15 -10.80 -2.83
C VAL A 34 13.40 -10.72 -1.51
N GLY A 35 13.89 -11.39 -0.46
CA GLY A 35 13.20 -11.46 0.84
C GLY A 35 12.54 -12.82 1.04
N GLU A 36 11.48 -12.85 1.82
CA GLU A 36 10.80 -14.09 2.20
C GLU A 36 9.40 -14.19 1.57
N ARG A 37 8.94 -15.44 1.44
CA ARG A 37 7.54 -15.76 1.14
C ARG A 37 6.96 -16.50 2.32
N VAL A 38 5.89 -15.96 2.85
CA VAL A 38 5.17 -16.51 4.00
C VAL A 38 3.81 -16.97 3.51
N ASN A 39 3.49 -18.26 3.69
CA ASN A 39 2.16 -18.72 3.36
C ASN A 39 1.18 -18.32 4.46
N VAL A 40 0.22 -17.49 4.11
CA VAL A 40 -0.86 -17.05 5.00
C VAL A 40 -2.19 -17.40 4.36
N ASN A 41 -2.97 -18.25 5.02
CA ASN A 41 -4.30 -18.67 4.56
C ASN A 41 -4.33 -19.24 3.13
N GLY A 42 -3.24 -19.91 2.72
CA GLY A 42 -3.14 -20.56 1.40
C GLY A 42 -2.63 -19.66 0.27
N ALA A 43 -2.22 -18.42 0.56
CA ALA A 43 -1.56 -17.54 -0.40
C ALA A 43 -0.18 -17.12 0.09
N ASP A 44 0.78 -17.04 -0.83
CA ASP A 44 2.14 -16.59 -0.53
C ASP A 44 2.19 -15.06 -0.45
N VAL A 45 2.55 -14.55 0.73
CA VAL A 45 2.80 -13.13 0.98
C VAL A 45 4.30 -12.87 0.89
N HIS A 46 4.68 -11.95 0.02
CA HIS A 46 6.08 -11.52 -0.12
C HIS A 46 6.41 -10.43 0.90
N VAL A 47 7.51 -10.62 1.64
CA VAL A 47 7.97 -9.72 2.70
C VAL A 47 9.45 -9.43 2.50
N LEU A 48 9.79 -8.15 2.39
CA LEU A 48 11.16 -7.67 2.45
C LEU A 48 11.55 -7.43 3.91
N LYS A 49 12.82 -7.70 4.25
CA LYS A 49 13.33 -7.57 5.61
C LYS A 49 14.58 -6.68 5.64
N GLN A 50 14.70 -5.85 6.67
CA GLN A 50 15.92 -5.14 7.01
C GLN A 50 16.08 -5.08 8.53
N GLY A 51 17.32 -5.23 9.01
CA GLY A 51 17.60 -5.36 10.44
C GLY A 51 17.36 -6.77 10.97
N GLU A 52 18.19 -7.17 11.93
CA GLU A 52 18.23 -8.54 12.45
C GLU A 52 17.66 -8.62 13.87
N ASP A 53 17.83 -7.56 14.66
CA ASP A 53 17.53 -7.51 16.09
C ASP A 53 16.59 -6.36 16.46
N GLY A 54 16.02 -6.43 17.67
CA GLY A 54 15.19 -5.38 18.25
C GLY A 54 13.69 -5.54 17.98
N PRO A 55 12.88 -4.55 18.39
CA PRO A 55 11.43 -4.55 18.21
C PRO A 55 11.02 -4.67 16.74
N VAL A 56 9.85 -5.28 16.55
CA VAL A 56 9.31 -5.51 15.19
C VAL A 56 8.57 -4.29 14.69
N VAL A 57 8.82 -3.95 13.42
CA VAL A 57 8.06 -2.94 12.68
C VAL A 57 7.50 -3.57 11.42
N LEU A 58 6.20 -3.53 11.22
CA LEU A 58 5.55 -3.96 9.97
C LEU A 58 5.12 -2.73 9.17
N MET A 59 5.59 -2.62 7.92
CA MET A 59 5.25 -1.52 7.01
C MET A 59 4.30 -2.00 5.91
N ILE A 60 3.20 -1.27 5.71
CA ILE A 60 2.12 -1.56 4.76
C ILE A 60 1.98 -0.41 3.77
N HIS A 61 2.24 -0.68 2.50
CA HIS A 61 2.25 0.32 1.44
C HIS A 61 0.86 0.79 0.99
N GLY A 62 0.81 1.93 0.32
CA GLY A 62 -0.39 2.54 -0.24
C GLY A 62 -0.90 1.88 -1.53
N ALA A 63 -1.94 2.45 -2.12
CA ALA A 63 -2.40 2.08 -3.45
C ALA A 63 -1.31 2.36 -4.49
N SER A 64 -1.29 1.58 -5.56
CA SER A 64 -0.34 1.69 -6.69
C SER A 64 1.14 1.53 -6.32
N ALA A 65 1.46 1.10 -5.09
CA ALA A 65 2.80 0.89 -4.58
C ALA A 65 3.08 -0.61 -4.31
N ASN A 66 4.22 -0.88 -3.70
CA ASN A 66 4.64 -2.19 -3.20
C ASN A 66 5.63 -2.02 -2.04
N ALA A 67 6.06 -3.10 -1.41
CA ALA A 67 6.94 -3.10 -0.24
C ALA A 67 8.26 -2.33 -0.45
N ARG A 68 8.77 -2.23 -1.69
CA ARG A 68 10.01 -1.50 -2.01
C ARG A 68 9.92 0.00 -1.74
N GLU A 69 8.72 0.54 -1.57
CA GLU A 69 8.49 1.95 -1.20
C GLU A 69 9.32 2.36 0.02
N PHE A 70 9.50 1.45 0.98
CA PHE A 70 10.16 1.74 2.24
C PHE A 70 11.64 1.34 2.30
N THR A 71 12.12 0.48 1.38
CA THR A 71 13.42 -0.20 1.48
C THR A 71 14.63 0.71 1.45
N TRP A 72 14.53 1.90 0.90
CA TRP A 72 15.66 2.80 0.67
C TRP A 72 15.48 4.18 1.30
N THR A 73 14.34 4.40 1.96
CA THR A 73 14.04 5.66 2.66
C THR A 73 13.85 5.43 4.16
N LEU A 74 12.77 4.78 4.57
CA LEU A 74 12.40 4.65 5.97
C LEU A 74 13.06 3.45 6.65
N ALA A 75 13.06 2.28 6.02
CA ALA A 75 13.59 1.07 6.63
C ALA A 75 15.09 1.16 6.99
N PRO A 76 15.99 1.77 6.17
CA PRO A 76 17.40 1.93 6.55
C PRO A 76 17.62 2.79 7.80
N ARG A 77 16.69 3.67 8.14
CA ARG A 77 16.75 4.49 9.35
C ARG A 77 16.48 3.72 10.64
N LEU A 78 15.94 2.52 10.51
CA LEU A 78 15.49 1.67 11.62
C LEU A 78 16.29 0.37 11.73
N ALA A 79 16.93 -0.06 10.63
CA ALA A 79 17.55 -1.38 10.50
C ALA A 79 18.64 -1.69 11.54
N ASP A 80 19.31 -0.67 12.09
CA ASP A 80 20.32 -0.85 13.15
C ASP A 80 19.72 -1.17 14.52
N THR A 81 18.41 -0.96 14.71
CA THR A 81 17.76 -1.05 16.03
C THR A 81 16.43 -1.81 16.01
N HIS A 82 15.92 -2.17 14.83
CA HIS A 82 14.61 -2.82 14.66
C HIS A 82 14.66 -3.88 13.58
N ARG A 83 13.81 -4.89 13.71
CA ARG A 83 13.46 -5.82 12.64
C ARG A 83 12.34 -5.24 11.82
N VAL A 84 12.65 -4.75 10.62
CA VAL A 84 11.72 -4.09 9.74
C VAL A 84 11.20 -5.07 8.70
N LEU A 85 9.90 -5.35 8.76
CA LEU A 85 9.15 -6.17 7.81
C LEU A 85 8.35 -5.25 6.88
N MET A 86 8.54 -5.38 5.59
CA MET A 86 7.82 -4.60 4.58
C MET A 86 7.06 -5.58 3.70
N MET A 87 5.73 -5.65 3.85
CA MET A 87 4.92 -6.61 3.12
C MET A 87 4.37 -6.02 1.82
N ASP A 88 4.34 -6.84 0.78
CA ASP A 88 3.49 -6.59 -0.39
C ASP A 88 2.05 -6.96 -0.04
N ARG A 89 1.11 -6.01 -0.17
CA ARG A 89 -0.32 -6.29 0.04
C ARG A 89 -0.83 -7.35 -0.96
N PRO A 90 -1.96 -8.03 -0.70
CA PRO A 90 -2.49 -9.08 -1.57
C PRO A 90 -2.59 -8.68 -3.05
N GLY A 91 -1.90 -9.43 -3.92
CA GLY A 91 -1.87 -9.17 -5.36
C GLY A 91 -1.01 -7.99 -5.81
N HIS A 92 -0.29 -7.34 -4.90
CA HIS A 92 0.69 -6.30 -5.21
C HIS A 92 2.11 -6.87 -5.14
N GLY A 93 3.06 -6.13 -5.74
CA GLY A 93 4.46 -6.55 -5.75
C GLY A 93 4.59 -8.02 -6.19
N HIS A 94 5.02 -8.88 -5.30
CA HIS A 94 5.19 -10.31 -5.53
C HIS A 94 4.30 -11.20 -4.65
N SER A 95 3.35 -10.61 -3.92
CA SER A 95 2.34 -11.36 -3.16
C SER A 95 1.25 -11.93 -4.06
N GLU A 96 0.80 -13.12 -3.73
CA GLU A 96 -0.40 -13.70 -4.32
C GLU A 96 -1.65 -12.97 -3.84
N ARG A 97 -2.74 -13.10 -4.59
CA ARG A 97 -4.03 -12.50 -4.22
C ARG A 97 -4.98 -13.57 -3.72
N LEU A 98 -5.45 -13.40 -2.50
CA LEU A 98 -6.57 -14.18 -1.96
C LEU A 98 -7.89 -13.76 -2.61
N GLU A 99 -8.87 -14.64 -2.54
CA GLU A 99 -10.26 -14.30 -2.77
C GLU A 99 -10.69 -13.19 -1.80
N ASP A 100 -11.54 -12.30 -2.23
CA ASP A 100 -12.07 -11.16 -1.46
C ASP A 100 -10.99 -10.23 -0.86
N ALA A 101 -9.77 -10.25 -1.37
CA ALA A 101 -8.67 -9.43 -0.86
C ALA A 101 -8.86 -7.91 -1.05
N GLU A 102 -9.92 -7.46 -1.71
CA GLU A 102 -10.38 -6.06 -1.71
C GLU A 102 -10.98 -5.64 -0.37
N GLN A 103 -11.39 -6.58 0.48
CA GLN A 103 -11.88 -6.32 1.83
C GLN A 103 -10.71 -6.00 2.78
N LEU A 104 -10.82 -4.92 3.55
CA LEU A 104 -9.78 -4.52 4.50
C LEU A 104 -9.52 -5.59 5.58
N GLY A 105 -10.57 -6.35 5.96
CA GLY A 105 -10.43 -7.45 6.92
C GLY A 105 -9.54 -8.58 6.42
N VAL A 106 -9.64 -8.94 5.13
CA VAL A 106 -8.78 -9.98 4.52
C VAL A 106 -7.32 -9.51 4.47
N GLN A 107 -7.09 -8.24 4.12
CA GLN A 107 -5.74 -7.67 4.11
C GLN A 107 -5.14 -7.55 5.51
N ALA A 108 -5.94 -7.18 6.51
CA ALA A 108 -5.53 -7.15 7.91
C ALA A 108 -5.19 -8.55 8.44
N ALA A 109 -6.00 -9.56 8.13
CA ALA A 109 -5.73 -10.95 8.50
C ALA A 109 -4.43 -11.49 7.85
N GLN A 110 -4.11 -11.07 6.61
CA GLN A 110 -2.82 -11.41 6.01
C GLN A 110 -1.65 -10.72 6.72
N ALA A 111 -1.80 -9.45 7.10
CA ALA A 111 -0.77 -8.75 7.87
C ALA A 111 -0.55 -9.39 9.25
N ALA A 112 -1.63 -9.83 9.92
CA ALA A 112 -1.57 -10.60 11.16
C ALA A 112 -0.81 -11.93 10.97
N GLY A 113 -1.15 -12.70 9.94
CA GLY A 113 -0.46 -13.95 9.64
C GLY A 113 1.02 -13.79 9.31
N VAL A 114 1.41 -12.66 8.69
CA VAL A 114 2.85 -12.32 8.49
C VAL A 114 3.53 -12.10 9.84
N LEU A 115 2.92 -11.38 10.77
CA LEU A 115 3.47 -11.18 12.12
C LEU A 115 3.56 -12.49 12.90
N GLU A 116 2.52 -13.30 12.89
CA GLU A 116 2.50 -14.61 13.56
C GLU A 116 3.60 -15.56 13.03
N ALA A 117 3.90 -15.48 11.74
CA ALA A 117 4.93 -16.33 11.12
C ALA A 117 6.36 -15.80 11.35
N LEU A 118 6.59 -14.48 11.27
CA LEU A 118 7.92 -13.89 11.29
C LEU A 118 8.34 -13.27 12.63
N ALA A 119 7.36 -13.07 13.53
CA ALA A 119 7.57 -12.51 14.87
C ALA A 119 6.59 -13.14 15.89
N PRO A 120 6.59 -14.48 16.06
CA PRO A 120 5.60 -15.17 16.86
C PRO A 120 5.66 -14.72 18.34
N GLY A 121 4.49 -14.32 18.85
CA GLY A 121 4.33 -13.88 20.25
C GLY A 121 4.81 -12.45 20.53
N GLU A 122 5.20 -11.71 19.50
CA GLU A 122 5.65 -10.32 19.64
C GLU A 122 4.61 -9.34 19.10
N LYS A 123 4.50 -8.18 19.74
CA LYS A 123 3.76 -7.05 19.19
C LYS A 123 4.66 -6.23 18.27
N ALA A 124 4.08 -5.68 17.22
CA ALA A 124 4.79 -4.83 16.25
C ALA A 124 4.25 -3.41 16.23
N VAL A 125 5.11 -2.43 15.97
CA VAL A 125 4.68 -1.11 15.52
C VAL A 125 4.26 -1.23 14.06
N ILE A 126 3.02 -0.85 13.77
CA ILE A 126 2.46 -0.93 12.40
C ILE A 126 2.56 0.43 11.73
N VAL A 127 3.24 0.46 10.59
CA VAL A 127 3.39 1.68 9.77
C VAL A 127 2.54 1.54 8.52
N GLY A 128 1.53 2.37 8.36
CA GLY A 128 0.65 2.33 7.19
C GLY A 128 0.64 3.62 6.39
N HIS A 129 0.97 3.54 5.10
CA HIS A 129 0.88 4.67 4.20
C HIS A 129 -0.42 4.66 3.38
N SER A 130 -1.15 5.77 3.34
CA SER A 130 -2.32 5.96 2.48
C SER A 130 -3.34 4.81 2.63
N PHE A 131 -3.56 3.98 1.61
CA PHE A 131 -4.37 2.75 1.68
C PHE A 131 -3.87 1.80 2.78
N GLY A 132 -2.55 1.65 2.92
CA GLY A 132 -1.96 0.86 4.01
C GLY A 132 -2.34 1.36 5.40
N GLY A 133 -2.65 2.66 5.54
CA GLY A 133 -3.21 3.23 6.76
C GLY A 133 -4.59 2.66 7.10
N ALA A 134 -5.47 2.47 6.10
CA ALA A 134 -6.77 1.82 6.30
C ALA A 134 -6.63 0.35 6.75
N VAL A 135 -5.66 -0.38 6.15
CA VAL A 135 -5.32 -1.76 6.55
C VAL A 135 -4.75 -1.79 7.97
N SER A 136 -3.87 -0.86 8.32
CA SER A 136 -3.27 -0.77 9.66
C SER A 136 -4.30 -0.49 10.75
N LEU A 137 -5.25 0.42 10.47
CA LEU A 137 -6.39 0.68 11.36
C LEU A 137 -7.26 -0.58 11.53
N ARG A 138 -7.48 -1.32 10.44
CA ARG A 138 -8.24 -2.58 10.50
C ARG A 138 -7.50 -3.65 11.28
N LEU A 139 -6.18 -3.77 11.12
CA LEU A 139 -5.36 -4.69 11.89
C LEU A 139 -5.43 -4.39 13.40
N ALA A 140 -5.36 -3.12 13.79
CA ALA A 140 -5.49 -2.74 15.19
C ALA A 140 -6.88 -3.03 15.78
N LEU A 141 -7.93 -2.96 14.97
CA LEU A 141 -9.29 -3.29 15.38
C LEU A 141 -9.56 -4.79 15.53
N ASP A 142 -9.00 -5.59 14.63
CA ASP A 142 -9.31 -7.02 14.56
C ASP A 142 -8.25 -7.89 15.27
N HIS A 143 -7.01 -7.39 15.43
CA HIS A 143 -5.88 -8.10 16.03
C HIS A 143 -5.07 -7.19 16.99
N PRO A 144 -5.70 -6.58 18.02
CA PRO A 144 -5.03 -5.62 18.92
C PRO A 144 -3.84 -6.23 19.69
N ASP A 145 -3.87 -7.54 19.89
CA ASP A 145 -2.81 -8.27 20.60
C ASP A 145 -1.49 -8.33 19.80
N LEU A 146 -1.52 -8.09 18.49
CA LEU A 146 -0.33 -8.05 17.64
C LEU A 146 0.23 -6.63 17.46
N VAL A 147 -0.47 -5.59 17.91
CA VAL A 147 -0.12 -4.20 17.67
C VAL A 147 0.45 -3.55 18.93
N ALA A 148 1.69 -3.05 18.85
CA ALA A 148 2.33 -2.25 19.89
C ALA A 148 1.97 -0.76 19.76
N GLY A 149 1.76 -0.28 18.54
CA GLY A 149 1.38 1.09 18.24
C GLY A 149 1.18 1.30 16.74
N LEU A 150 0.57 2.42 16.37
CA LEU A 150 0.30 2.81 14.99
C LEU A 150 1.08 4.05 14.59
N VAL A 151 1.77 4.01 13.44
CA VAL A 151 2.31 5.19 12.75
C VAL A 151 1.65 5.29 11.38
N LEU A 152 0.76 6.24 11.22
CA LEU A 152 -0.04 6.41 10.03
C LEU A 152 0.47 7.58 9.18
N LEU A 153 0.79 7.31 7.93
CA LEU A 153 1.40 8.25 6.99
C LEU A 153 0.37 8.65 5.94
N ALA A 154 -0.17 9.85 6.03
CA ALA A 154 -1.25 10.33 5.17
C ALA A 154 -2.35 9.26 4.97
N PRO A 155 -2.96 8.73 6.06
CA PRO A 155 -3.85 7.58 5.98
C PRO A 155 -5.18 7.91 5.34
N VAL A 156 -5.73 6.98 4.56
CA VAL A 156 -7.16 6.97 4.20
C VAL A 156 -7.91 6.26 5.33
N SER A 157 -8.94 6.88 5.88
CA SER A 157 -9.65 6.36 7.06
C SER A 157 -11.17 6.47 7.00
N HIS A 158 -11.74 7.38 6.20
CA HIS A 158 -13.16 7.65 6.20
C HIS A 158 -13.76 7.62 4.79
N ASP A 159 -15.05 7.32 4.71
CA ASP A 159 -15.83 7.51 3.48
C ASP A 159 -15.84 9.00 3.08
N TRP A 160 -15.46 9.26 1.85
CA TRP A 160 -15.40 10.61 1.29
C TRP A 160 -16.64 11.03 0.50
N GLY A 161 -17.71 10.21 0.51
CA GLY A 161 -19.00 10.53 -0.10
C GLY A 161 -19.11 10.31 -1.60
N GLY A 162 -18.02 9.98 -2.28
CA GLY A 162 -17.99 9.66 -3.72
C GLY A 162 -17.15 10.60 -4.58
N GLY A 163 -16.93 10.21 -5.83
CA GLY A 163 -15.99 10.87 -6.74
C GLY A 163 -14.53 10.59 -6.42
N GLY A 164 -13.62 11.22 -7.17
CA GLY A 164 -12.17 11.12 -6.94
C GLY A 164 -11.50 9.83 -7.38
N GLN A 165 -12.25 8.78 -7.72
CA GLN A 165 -11.68 7.54 -8.24
C GLN A 165 -11.39 7.68 -9.74
N ALA A 166 -10.22 7.21 -10.16
CA ALA A 166 -9.87 7.20 -11.56
C ALA A 166 -10.77 6.21 -12.33
N TRP A 167 -11.35 6.67 -13.43
CA TRP A 167 -12.31 5.91 -14.27
C TRP A 167 -11.80 4.53 -14.69
N TYR A 168 -10.49 4.40 -14.92
CA TYR A 168 -9.89 3.15 -15.38
C TYR A 168 -9.96 2.02 -14.33
N ASN A 169 -10.10 2.33 -13.04
CA ASN A 169 -10.25 1.31 -12.01
C ASN A 169 -11.55 0.51 -12.19
N ALA A 170 -12.64 1.17 -12.57
CA ALA A 170 -13.90 0.50 -12.86
C ALA A 170 -13.78 -0.51 -14.02
N TYR A 171 -13.04 -0.15 -15.07
CA TYR A 171 -12.80 -1.07 -16.18
C TYR A 171 -11.83 -2.20 -15.82
N ALA A 172 -10.73 -1.89 -15.15
CA ALA A 172 -9.72 -2.86 -14.80
C ALA A 172 -10.21 -3.92 -13.78
N SER A 173 -11.11 -3.55 -12.88
CA SER A 173 -11.71 -4.47 -11.89
C SER A 173 -12.93 -5.23 -12.43
N HIS A 174 -13.48 -4.86 -13.59
CA HIS A 174 -14.69 -5.48 -14.13
C HIS A 174 -14.42 -6.95 -14.52
N PRO A 175 -15.27 -7.92 -14.09
CA PRO A 175 -14.97 -9.34 -14.24
C PRO A 175 -14.89 -9.81 -15.71
N VAL A 176 -15.63 -9.16 -16.63
CA VAL A 176 -15.68 -9.58 -18.04
C VAL A 176 -14.67 -8.81 -18.89
N ILE A 177 -14.63 -7.48 -18.79
CA ILE A 177 -13.77 -6.65 -19.66
C ILE A 177 -12.39 -6.40 -19.08
N GLY A 178 -12.24 -6.47 -17.76
CA GLY A 178 -10.98 -6.23 -17.05
C GLY A 178 -9.81 -7.08 -17.55
N PRO A 179 -9.98 -8.40 -17.76
CA PRO A 179 -8.93 -9.25 -18.32
C PRO A 179 -8.37 -8.79 -19.66
N ALA A 180 -9.22 -8.23 -20.54
CA ALA A 180 -8.78 -7.67 -21.83
C ALA A 180 -8.21 -6.25 -21.66
N PHE A 181 -8.86 -5.41 -20.86
CA PHE A 181 -8.44 -4.04 -20.59
C PHE A 181 -7.03 -4.00 -19.99
N THR A 182 -6.74 -4.84 -19.00
CA THR A 182 -5.45 -4.83 -18.30
C THR A 182 -4.28 -5.31 -19.16
N GLN A 183 -4.51 -6.01 -20.28
CA GLN A 183 -3.44 -6.31 -21.25
C GLN A 183 -2.90 -5.05 -21.96
N LEU A 184 -3.66 -3.96 -21.97
CA LEU A 184 -3.23 -2.69 -22.56
C LEU A 184 -2.43 -1.82 -21.59
N VAL A 185 -2.53 -2.10 -20.31
CA VAL A 185 -1.87 -1.32 -19.24
C VAL A 185 -0.35 -1.24 -19.40
N PRO A 186 0.38 -2.32 -19.74
CA PRO A 186 1.83 -2.24 -19.98
C PRO A 186 2.24 -1.38 -21.18
N ILE A 187 1.30 -1.08 -22.09
CA ILE A 187 1.55 -0.24 -23.27
C ILE A 187 1.42 1.24 -22.88
N VAL A 188 0.37 1.59 -22.12
CA VAL A 188 0.01 2.98 -21.83
C VAL A 188 0.53 3.45 -20.46
N GLY A 189 0.47 2.59 -19.45
CA GLY A 189 0.77 2.93 -18.07
C GLY A 189 2.16 3.54 -17.83
N PRO A 190 3.25 2.96 -18.38
CA PRO A 190 4.59 3.49 -18.16
C PRO A 190 4.80 4.93 -18.65
N SER A 191 4.06 5.39 -19.65
CA SER A 191 4.12 6.77 -20.12
C SER A 191 3.42 7.76 -19.18
N GLN A 192 2.46 7.30 -18.38
CA GLN A 192 1.67 8.11 -17.45
C GLN A 192 2.25 8.17 -16.04
N VAL A 193 3.16 7.25 -15.71
CA VAL A 193 3.66 7.08 -14.34
C VAL A 193 4.35 8.34 -13.81
N ARG A 194 5.07 9.08 -14.66
CA ARG A 194 5.80 10.30 -14.23
C ARG A 194 4.83 11.36 -13.71
N ALA A 195 3.72 11.59 -14.43
CA ALA A 195 2.71 12.56 -14.01
C ALA A 195 2.07 12.13 -12.67
N GLY A 196 1.74 10.84 -12.52
CA GLY A 196 1.22 10.29 -11.27
C GLY A 196 2.19 10.47 -10.10
N VAL A 197 3.46 10.14 -10.28
CA VAL A 197 4.51 10.31 -9.27
C VAL A 197 4.68 11.79 -8.91
N THR A 198 4.74 12.70 -9.89
CA THR A 198 4.83 14.15 -9.62
C THR A 198 3.65 14.61 -8.76
N ASN A 199 2.45 14.13 -9.02
CA ASN A 199 1.27 14.51 -8.25
C ASN A 199 1.33 14.02 -6.79
N VAL A 200 1.70 12.75 -6.55
CA VAL A 200 1.73 12.21 -5.17
C VAL A 200 2.86 12.80 -4.34
N PHE A 201 3.96 13.23 -4.96
CA PHE A 201 5.06 13.89 -4.27
C PHE A 201 4.85 15.39 -4.06
N SER A 202 3.90 16.02 -4.78
CA SER A 202 3.63 17.46 -4.65
C SER A 202 3.42 17.86 -3.17
N PRO A 203 3.96 19.00 -2.72
CA PRO A 203 4.71 20.02 -3.45
C PRO A 203 6.21 19.74 -3.63
N LYS A 204 6.74 18.68 -3.02
CA LYS A 204 8.16 18.31 -3.14
C LYS A 204 8.41 17.46 -4.39
N PRO A 205 9.61 17.49 -4.98
CA PRO A 205 9.93 16.57 -6.06
C PRO A 205 10.05 15.14 -5.56
N ALA A 206 9.80 14.16 -6.43
CA ALA A 206 10.17 12.78 -6.15
C ALA A 206 11.71 12.67 -5.98
N PRO A 207 12.19 11.86 -5.04
CA PRO A 207 13.62 11.65 -4.84
C PRO A 207 14.29 11.04 -6.09
N ASP A 208 15.57 11.32 -6.26
CA ASP A 208 16.37 10.75 -7.36
C ASP A 208 16.36 9.21 -7.31
N GLY A 209 16.14 8.61 -8.47
CA GLY A 209 16.08 7.16 -8.62
C GLY A 209 14.78 6.52 -8.11
N TYR A 210 13.73 7.31 -7.83
CA TYR A 210 12.45 6.79 -7.33
C TYR A 210 11.87 5.69 -8.22
N PHE A 211 11.85 5.90 -9.54
CA PHE A 211 11.25 4.94 -10.48
C PHE A 211 11.94 3.57 -10.47
N GLU A 212 13.27 3.59 -10.33
CA GLU A 212 14.09 2.38 -10.31
C GLU A 212 14.04 1.70 -8.93
N LYS A 213 14.10 2.49 -7.85
CA LYS A 213 14.18 1.95 -6.48
C LYS A 213 12.84 1.44 -5.96
N SER A 214 11.75 2.17 -6.24
CA SER A 214 10.41 1.82 -5.75
C SER A 214 9.81 0.60 -6.45
N GLY A 215 10.34 0.21 -7.62
CA GLY A 215 9.74 -0.87 -8.41
C GLY A 215 8.31 -0.55 -8.88
N ILE A 216 7.96 0.74 -9.04
CA ILE A 216 6.62 1.18 -9.47
C ILE A 216 6.16 0.50 -10.77
N GLY A 217 7.09 0.08 -11.62
CA GLY A 217 6.79 -0.67 -12.84
C GLY A 217 6.05 -1.99 -12.60
N LEU A 218 6.18 -2.60 -11.41
CA LEU A 218 5.44 -3.82 -11.05
C LEU A 218 3.93 -3.60 -11.08
N LEU A 219 3.45 -2.39 -10.79
CA LEU A 219 2.04 -2.03 -10.86
C LEU A 219 1.43 -2.34 -12.24
N PHE A 220 2.19 -2.14 -13.32
CA PHE A 220 1.66 -2.29 -14.69
C PHE A 220 1.61 -3.74 -15.17
N ARG A 221 1.96 -4.72 -14.37
CA ARG A 221 1.60 -6.12 -14.64
C ARG A 221 0.08 -6.27 -14.54
N PRO A 222 -0.59 -6.93 -15.49
CA PRO A 222 -2.07 -7.03 -15.50
C PRO A 222 -2.67 -7.48 -14.18
N SER A 223 -2.08 -8.49 -13.53
CA SER A 223 -2.55 -8.99 -12.23
C SER A 223 -2.48 -7.94 -11.13
N ASN A 224 -1.33 -7.23 -11.02
CA ASN A 224 -1.14 -6.19 -10.01
C ASN A 224 -2.06 -4.99 -10.25
N PHE A 225 -2.23 -4.60 -11.51
CA PHE A 225 -3.14 -3.51 -11.86
C PHE A 225 -4.60 -3.85 -11.54
N THR A 226 -5.02 -5.09 -11.86
CA THR A 226 -6.37 -5.60 -11.49
C THR A 226 -6.55 -5.60 -9.98
N ALA A 227 -5.56 -6.07 -9.22
CA ALA A 227 -5.60 -6.09 -7.76
C ALA A 227 -5.77 -4.68 -7.20
N ASN A 228 -4.92 -3.73 -7.64
CA ASN A 228 -5.01 -2.34 -7.23
C ASN A 228 -6.37 -1.70 -7.58
N ALA A 229 -6.90 -1.98 -8.76
CA ALA A 229 -8.19 -1.45 -9.20
C ALA A 229 -9.36 -1.99 -8.36
N LYS A 230 -9.36 -3.27 -8.03
CA LYS A 230 -10.35 -3.89 -7.13
C LYS A 230 -10.28 -3.24 -5.73
N ASP A 231 -9.08 -3.15 -5.17
CA ASP A 231 -8.85 -2.55 -3.85
C ASP A 231 -9.39 -1.11 -3.79
N VAL A 232 -9.00 -0.27 -4.76
CA VAL A 232 -9.42 1.14 -4.79
C VAL A 232 -10.93 1.29 -4.97
N ASN A 233 -11.56 0.42 -5.79
CA ASN A 233 -13.01 0.47 -5.99
C ASN A 233 -13.80 0.04 -4.75
N ALA A 234 -13.32 -0.93 -3.99
CA ALA A 234 -13.97 -1.41 -2.77
C ALA A 234 -13.76 -0.46 -1.58
N LEU A 235 -12.62 0.27 -1.56
CA LEU A 235 -12.12 1.01 -0.40
C LEU A 235 -13.17 1.90 0.26
N ARG A 236 -13.96 2.63 -0.51
CA ARG A 236 -14.96 3.55 0.03
C ARG A 236 -16.01 2.81 0.86
N GLY A 237 -16.54 1.70 0.37
CA GLY A 237 -17.51 0.87 1.09
C GLY A 237 -16.91 0.24 2.35
N GLU A 238 -15.67 -0.23 2.26
CA GLU A 238 -14.92 -0.79 3.38
C GLU A 238 -14.69 0.25 4.48
N LEU A 239 -14.33 1.49 4.12
CA LEU A 239 -14.16 2.58 5.07
C LEU A 239 -15.48 3.01 5.70
N ALA A 240 -16.57 3.05 4.94
CA ALA A 240 -17.90 3.34 5.49
C ALA A 240 -18.30 2.34 6.58
N ALA A 241 -17.99 1.06 6.40
CA ALA A 241 -18.24 0.02 7.39
C ALA A 241 -17.27 0.10 8.59
N GLN A 242 -16.00 0.47 8.36
CA GLN A 242 -14.95 0.44 9.37
C GLN A 242 -14.94 1.66 10.28
N GLN A 243 -15.21 2.86 9.74
CA GLN A 243 -14.99 4.15 10.42
C GLN A 243 -15.71 4.32 11.76
N ALA A 244 -16.84 3.65 11.97
CA ALA A 244 -17.58 3.70 13.23
C ALA A 244 -16.91 2.93 14.38
N ARG A 245 -15.86 2.14 14.07
CA ARG A 245 -15.16 1.29 15.05
C ARG A 245 -13.88 1.91 15.61
N TYR A 246 -13.41 3.06 15.10
CA TYR A 246 -12.10 3.60 15.46
C TYR A 246 -11.95 4.00 16.92
N GLU A 247 -13.07 4.27 17.64
CA GLU A 247 -13.08 4.53 19.07
C GLU A 247 -12.63 3.32 19.91
N ALA A 248 -12.61 2.12 19.32
CA ALA A 248 -12.11 0.91 19.98
C ALA A 248 -10.57 0.71 19.84
N ILE A 249 -9.88 1.62 19.16
CA ILE A 249 -8.41 1.55 19.04
C ILE A 249 -7.79 2.20 20.27
N GLU A 250 -7.17 1.38 21.13
CA GLU A 250 -6.56 1.81 22.40
C GLU A 250 -5.03 1.99 22.30
N VAL A 251 -4.41 1.48 21.23
CA VAL A 251 -2.95 1.55 21.07
C VAL A 251 -2.50 2.97 20.72
N SER A 252 -1.34 3.36 21.23
CA SER A 252 -0.71 4.65 20.94
C SER A 252 -0.61 4.88 19.44
N THR A 253 -1.20 5.98 18.96
CA THR A 253 -1.32 6.27 17.52
C THR A 253 -0.71 7.62 17.17
N VAL A 254 0.23 7.63 16.23
CA VAL A 254 0.83 8.85 15.66
C VAL A 254 0.46 8.96 14.19
N VAL A 255 -0.05 10.12 13.78
CA VAL A 255 -0.44 10.39 12.39
C VAL A 255 0.42 11.52 11.82
N PHE A 256 1.10 11.26 10.72
CA PHE A 256 1.78 12.27 9.90
C PHE A 256 0.87 12.71 8.76
N SER A 257 0.55 13.99 8.70
CA SER A 257 -0.37 14.55 7.70
C SER A 257 0.21 15.79 7.04
N GLY A 258 0.38 15.74 5.73
CA GLY A 258 0.82 16.87 4.93
C GLY A 258 -0.31 17.91 4.76
N ALA A 259 -0.04 19.17 5.08
CA ALA A 259 -1.03 20.25 4.90
C ALA A 259 -1.33 20.54 3.43
N LEU A 260 -0.41 20.16 2.53
CA LEU A 260 -0.49 20.36 1.08
C LEU A 260 -0.78 19.06 0.34
N ASP A 261 -1.30 18.03 1.03
CA ASP A 261 -1.72 16.80 0.40
C ASP A 261 -2.91 17.04 -0.53
N THR A 262 -2.71 16.78 -1.82
CA THR A 262 -3.72 16.93 -2.88
C THR A 262 -4.31 15.58 -3.32
N VAL A 263 -3.82 14.47 -2.76
CA VAL A 263 -4.28 13.11 -3.08
C VAL A 263 -5.47 12.73 -2.21
N ILE A 264 -5.35 13.00 -0.91
CA ILE A 264 -6.44 12.80 0.05
C ILE A 264 -6.72 14.11 0.81
N SER A 265 -7.93 14.26 1.34
CA SER A 265 -8.27 15.41 2.19
C SER A 265 -7.80 15.17 3.63
N PRO A 266 -6.80 15.92 4.13
CA PRO A 266 -6.36 15.79 5.53
C PRO A 266 -7.48 16.07 6.52
N GLN A 267 -8.36 17.05 6.20
CA GLN A 267 -9.47 17.44 7.07
C GLN A 267 -10.51 16.33 7.20
N LEU A 268 -10.78 15.63 6.11
CA LEU A 268 -11.78 14.56 6.10
C LEU A 268 -11.24 13.32 6.81
N HIS A 269 -10.04 12.86 6.44
CA HIS A 269 -9.51 11.61 6.96
C HIS A 269 -8.90 11.81 8.36
N VAL A 270 -7.88 12.64 8.46
CA VAL A 270 -7.12 12.81 9.71
C VAL A 270 -7.88 13.67 10.71
N GLY A 271 -8.61 14.70 10.24
CA GLY A 271 -9.40 15.55 11.10
C GLY A 271 -10.48 14.78 11.85
N ARG A 272 -11.15 13.83 11.19
CA ARG A 272 -12.16 12.97 11.85
C ARG A 272 -11.51 11.92 12.74
N LEU A 273 -10.45 11.27 12.27
CA LEU A 273 -9.75 10.22 13.00
C LEU A 273 -9.24 10.70 14.36
N LYS A 274 -8.75 11.94 14.42
CA LYS A 274 -8.28 12.59 15.65
C LYS A 274 -9.34 12.68 16.74
N HIS A 275 -10.61 12.76 16.36
CA HIS A 275 -11.72 12.83 17.33
C HIS A 275 -12.24 11.46 17.76
N GLN A 276 -11.81 10.38 17.09
CA GLN A 276 -12.29 9.03 17.36
C GLN A 276 -11.25 8.18 18.11
N ILE A 277 -9.96 8.36 17.85
CA ILE A 277 -8.91 7.63 18.58
C ILE A 277 -8.42 8.52 19.72
N ASP A 278 -8.65 8.06 20.96
CA ASP A 278 -8.21 8.79 22.14
C ASP A 278 -6.68 8.86 22.20
N GLY A 279 -6.16 10.01 22.62
CA GLY A 279 -4.71 10.23 22.70
C GLY A 279 -3.96 10.26 21.36
N LEU A 280 -4.64 10.26 20.21
CA LEU A 280 -3.99 10.33 18.90
C LEU A 280 -3.11 11.58 18.78
N GLU A 281 -1.82 11.36 18.52
CA GLU A 281 -0.86 12.42 18.22
C GLU A 281 -0.89 12.76 16.73
N LEU A 282 -1.18 14.02 16.42
CA LEU A 282 -1.19 14.50 15.03
C LEU A 282 0.05 15.37 14.77
N VAL A 283 0.95 14.89 13.93
CA VAL A 283 2.10 15.64 13.38
C VAL A 283 1.67 16.28 12.07
N LYS A 284 1.42 17.59 12.10
CA LYS A 284 1.07 18.39 10.91
C LYS A 284 2.35 18.85 10.21
N LEU A 285 2.52 18.46 8.96
CA LEU A 285 3.64 18.83 8.11
C LEU A 285 3.23 20.00 7.23
N ALA A 286 3.60 21.23 7.62
CA ALA A 286 3.14 22.46 6.97
C ALA A 286 3.47 22.54 5.47
N ASP A 287 4.63 22.03 5.07
CA ASP A 287 5.10 21.95 3.68
C ASP A 287 5.11 20.51 3.12
N GLY A 288 4.39 19.59 3.78
CA GLY A 288 4.26 18.19 3.42
C GLY A 288 3.10 17.94 2.46
N GLY A 289 3.29 16.94 1.59
CA GLY A 289 2.28 16.35 0.70
C GLY A 289 1.91 14.93 1.13
N HIS A 290 1.61 14.07 0.15
CA HIS A 290 1.11 12.71 0.37
C HIS A 290 2.17 11.68 0.77
N MET A 291 3.48 12.01 0.68
CA MET A 291 4.59 11.08 0.88
C MET A 291 5.47 11.47 2.10
N PRO A 292 4.94 11.43 3.35
CA PRO A 292 5.67 11.87 4.55
C PRO A 292 6.98 11.11 4.78
N HIS A 293 7.00 9.81 4.54
CA HIS A 293 8.16 8.94 4.77
C HIS A 293 9.36 9.23 3.87
N HIS A 294 9.14 9.93 2.75
CA HIS A 294 10.23 10.41 1.91
C HIS A 294 10.77 11.77 2.36
N ALA A 295 9.88 12.68 2.70
CA ALA A 295 10.26 14.06 3.00
C ALA A 295 10.64 14.29 4.47
N PHE A 296 10.08 13.49 5.38
CA PHE A 296 10.22 13.63 6.84
C PHE A 296 10.56 12.27 7.49
N GLY A 297 11.40 11.48 6.81
CA GLY A 297 11.74 10.13 7.23
C GLY A 297 12.38 10.04 8.61
N ASP A 298 13.13 11.05 9.03
CA ASP A 298 13.77 11.07 10.36
C ASP A 298 12.75 11.29 11.48
N ASP A 299 11.76 12.17 11.27
CA ASP A 299 10.68 12.39 12.23
C ASP A 299 9.79 11.14 12.35
N VAL A 300 9.49 10.50 11.21
CA VAL A 300 8.73 9.25 11.17
C VAL A 300 9.49 8.15 11.92
N ALA A 301 10.79 7.99 11.65
CA ALA A 301 11.61 7.00 12.34
C ALA A 301 11.71 7.27 13.85
N ALA A 302 11.78 8.53 14.26
CA ALA A 302 11.76 8.91 15.69
C ALA A 302 10.45 8.51 16.38
N ALA A 303 9.30 8.71 15.72
CA ALA A 303 8.01 8.27 16.24
C ALA A 303 7.92 6.74 16.36
N ILE A 304 8.42 5.99 15.36
CA ILE A 304 8.47 4.53 15.40
C ILE A 304 9.32 4.06 16.59
N ARG A 305 10.52 4.60 16.76
CA ARG A 305 11.41 4.23 17.89
C ARG A 305 10.74 4.49 19.24
N ARG A 306 10.01 5.59 19.39
CA ARG A 306 9.28 5.92 20.61
C ARG A 306 8.20 4.90 20.92
N LEU A 307 7.38 4.52 19.92
CA LEU A 307 6.31 3.53 20.10
C LEU A 307 6.82 2.09 20.23
N SER A 308 8.08 1.85 19.90
CA SER A 308 8.73 0.52 20.06
C SER A 308 9.32 0.29 21.45
N GLN A 309 9.34 1.32 22.28
CA GLN A 309 9.80 1.16 23.67
C GLN A 309 8.67 0.57 24.51
N PRO A 310 8.96 -0.37 25.43
CA PRO A 310 7.93 -0.82 26.36
C PRO A 310 7.42 0.38 27.17
N ASP A 311 6.12 0.38 27.43
CA ASP A 311 5.52 1.37 28.35
C ASP A 311 6.27 1.32 29.68
N PRO A 312 6.62 2.49 30.28
CA PRO A 312 7.40 2.58 31.50
C PRO A 312 6.70 1.97 32.74
#